data_583417e5c15b3d3370af0226d140cf66
#
_entry.id   583417e5c15b3d3370af0226d140cf66
#
_cell.length_a   1.000
_cell.length_b   1.000
_cell.length_c   1.000
_cell.angle_alpha   90.00
_cell.angle_beta   90.00
_cell.angle_gamma   90.00
#
_symmetry.space_group_name_H-M   'P 1'
#
loop_
_entity.id
_entity.type
_entity.pdbx_description
1 polymer ?
#
loop_
_entity_poly.entity_id
_entity_poly.type
_entity_poly.pdbx_seq_one_letter_code
_entity_poly.pdbx_strand_id
1 'polypeptide(L)'
;MTRFMQFLFVAGAAVSQGVDPAMLLKPPADSWPAYHGDYSGRRHSPLVQITPENVAQLGLAWAYQTGQVQQIKCSPLLVDGVLYITVTDNVYAVDARSGHQLWHYAYPPNKGFHIGSRGVSMYKDWLYFMTPDSHLICLNASDGKVRWNVVVADSLKGYWTTMSPLIVRNHVIVGVSGDFDNLTGFLKSIDPETGATQWRWDSTPPAGTPDATTGGMTWMTGTYDPALNLVYWGTGNPTPVLNGKARPGDDLYTCSIVALNPDTGKLAWSFQASPHDTHDWDAVETPVLVDRDFAGKPRKMLMQTSRNGYFFVLDRTNGESLLTIPFGPVNWSTGLDKKGQPIPNPAKEPAPDGRLIAPNEGGLTNYRSPSFDPKTGLFIVDSHPSYGIYFAKPADGSFGWAGADYDVWAKAELDAIDYQTGKIRWKHELGPNGAGAGVLTTESGLIFTGDALGNVLALRTSDGKTLWHAGAGSPMQSSPITYELDGRQYVVTSAGGVLFSWALPQ
;
A
#
# COMPACT_ATOMS: atom_id res chain seq x y z
N MET A 1 -23.09 -54.18 39.48
CA MET A 1 -21.88 -53.36 39.36
C MET A 1 -21.94 -52.53 38.09
N THR A 2 -22.48 -51.31 38.18
CA THR A 2 -22.69 -50.39 37.06
C THR A 2 -21.59 -49.35 37.10
N ARG A 3 -20.65 -49.38 36.10
CA ARG A 3 -19.59 -48.40 35.97
C ARG A 3 -20.13 -47.15 35.30
N PHE A 4 -20.20 -46.05 36.06
CA PHE A 4 -20.40 -44.69 35.50
C PHE A 4 -19.09 -44.25 34.81
N MET A 5 -19.16 -43.97 33.49
CA MET A 5 -18.09 -43.37 32.72
C MET A 5 -18.30 -41.85 32.85
N GLN A 6 -17.47 -41.14 33.60
CA GLN A 6 -17.40 -39.69 33.62
C GLN A 6 -16.72 -39.18 32.34
N PHE A 7 -17.48 -38.48 31.51
CA PHE A 7 -16.92 -37.66 30.42
C PHE A 7 -16.40 -36.35 31.05
N LEU A 8 -15.08 -36.21 31.07
CA LEU A 8 -14.47 -34.89 31.28
C LEU A 8 -14.70 -34.05 30.02
N PHE A 9 -15.58 -33.05 30.12
CA PHE A 9 -15.60 -31.93 29.19
C PHE A 9 -14.40 -31.04 29.51
N VAL A 10 -13.35 -31.10 28.70
CA VAL A 10 -12.33 -30.06 28.63
C VAL A 10 -13.00 -28.86 27.95
N ALA A 11 -13.44 -27.89 28.74
CA ALA A 11 -13.80 -26.58 28.23
C ALA A 11 -12.51 -25.95 27.67
N GLY A 12 -12.34 -26.01 26.34
CA GLY A 12 -11.34 -25.23 25.65
C GLY A 12 -11.63 -23.76 25.98
N ALA A 13 -10.71 -23.08 26.63
CA ALA A 13 -10.75 -21.64 26.75
C ALA A 13 -10.84 -21.10 25.32
N ALA A 14 -11.94 -20.42 24.99
CA ALA A 14 -12.04 -19.64 23.75
C ALA A 14 -10.95 -18.56 23.85
N VAL A 15 -9.85 -18.74 23.15
CA VAL A 15 -8.84 -17.72 22.97
C VAL A 15 -9.56 -16.57 22.28
N SER A 16 -9.61 -15.40 22.91
CA SER A 16 -10.18 -14.19 22.34
C SER A 16 -9.42 -13.87 21.06
N GLN A 17 -10.07 -14.05 19.92
CA GLN A 17 -9.53 -13.69 18.61
C GLN A 17 -9.38 -12.17 18.57
N GLY A 18 -8.14 -11.65 18.42
CA GLY A 18 -7.99 -10.21 18.39
C GLY A 18 -6.56 -9.68 18.34
N VAL A 19 -6.44 -8.42 17.93
CA VAL A 19 -5.17 -7.68 17.84
C VAL A 19 -5.04 -6.75 19.06
N ASP A 20 -4.03 -7.04 19.88
CA ASP A 20 -3.50 -6.06 20.85
C ASP A 20 -2.62 -5.05 20.07
N PRO A 21 -2.74 -3.72 20.34
CA PRO A 21 -1.85 -2.72 19.75
C PRO A 21 -0.36 -3.00 19.89
N ALA A 22 0.07 -3.74 20.93
CA ALA A 22 1.45 -4.19 21.09
C ALA A 22 1.90 -5.16 19.97
N MET A 23 0.99 -5.97 19.42
CA MET A 23 1.28 -6.86 18.29
C MET A 23 1.64 -6.08 17.01
N LEU A 24 1.11 -4.88 16.83
CA LEU A 24 1.41 -4.04 15.66
C LEU A 24 2.82 -3.43 15.72
N LEU A 25 3.44 -3.39 16.89
CA LEU A 25 4.84 -2.95 17.08
C LEU A 25 5.84 -4.06 16.77
N LYS A 26 5.53 -5.28 17.19
CA LYS A 26 6.35 -6.46 17.00
C LYS A 26 5.43 -7.67 16.80
N PRO A 27 5.00 -7.91 15.57
CA PRO A 27 4.14 -9.04 15.26
C PRO A 27 4.78 -10.37 15.66
N PRO A 28 4.03 -11.30 16.29
CA PRO A 28 4.49 -12.66 16.48
C PRO A 28 4.60 -13.42 15.15
N ALA A 29 5.37 -14.50 15.14
CA ALA A 29 5.67 -15.27 13.93
C ALA A 29 4.42 -15.87 13.25
N ASP A 30 3.39 -16.14 14.04
CA ASP A 30 2.11 -16.72 13.62
C ASP A 30 1.06 -15.67 13.22
N SER A 31 1.48 -14.42 12.97
CA SER A 31 0.56 -13.34 12.60
C SER A 31 1.11 -12.43 11.51
N TRP A 32 0.16 -11.75 10.84
CA TRP A 32 0.38 -10.62 9.94
C TRP A 32 -0.73 -9.59 10.21
N PRO A 33 -0.65 -8.84 11.34
CA PRO A 33 -1.80 -8.16 11.95
C PRO A 33 -2.13 -6.79 11.37
N ALA A 34 -1.38 -6.32 10.36
CA ALA A 34 -1.59 -5.05 9.68
C ALA A 34 -1.36 -5.17 8.17
N TYR A 35 -1.80 -4.18 7.40
CA TYR A 35 -1.60 -4.11 5.94
C TYR A 35 -0.14 -4.35 5.53
N HIS A 36 0.81 -3.78 6.28
CA HIS A 36 2.25 -3.92 6.03
C HIS A 36 2.92 -5.02 6.86
N GLY A 37 2.19 -5.73 7.70
CA GLY A 37 2.68 -6.64 8.73
C GLY A 37 2.87 -5.94 10.06
N ASP A 38 3.69 -4.90 10.10
CA ASP A 38 3.88 -4.00 11.23
C ASP A 38 3.62 -2.53 10.85
N TYR A 39 3.91 -1.61 11.77
CA TYR A 39 3.74 -0.17 11.54
C TYR A 39 4.77 0.46 10.61
N SER A 40 5.88 -0.23 10.31
CA SER A 40 7.03 0.40 9.62
C SER A 40 6.92 0.44 8.11
N GLY A 41 6.03 -0.33 7.50
CA GLY A 41 5.95 -0.45 6.05
C GLY A 41 7.06 -1.28 5.39
N ARG A 42 7.98 -1.86 6.17
CA ARG A 42 9.16 -2.59 5.63
C ARG A 42 8.80 -3.89 4.93
N ARG A 43 7.70 -4.54 5.30
CA ARG A 43 7.28 -5.85 4.77
C ARG A 43 8.42 -6.87 4.78
N HIS A 44 9.14 -6.91 5.90
CA HIS A 44 10.25 -7.83 6.15
C HIS A 44 9.88 -8.79 7.28
N SER A 45 9.97 -10.10 7.00
CA SER A 45 9.64 -11.15 7.96
C SER A 45 10.91 -11.71 8.63
N PRO A 46 10.90 -11.91 9.94
CA PRO A 46 12.02 -12.56 10.66
C PRO A 46 12.08 -14.08 10.46
N LEU A 47 11.13 -14.70 9.75
CA LEU A 47 11.07 -16.14 9.54
C LEU A 47 12.20 -16.64 8.66
N VAL A 48 12.74 -17.83 9.02
CA VAL A 48 13.94 -18.41 8.41
C VAL A 48 13.81 -19.90 8.05
N GLN A 49 12.63 -20.50 8.15
CA GLN A 49 12.46 -21.93 7.82
C GLN A 49 12.59 -22.18 6.30
N ILE A 50 12.05 -21.24 5.49
CA ILE A 50 12.23 -21.27 4.04
C ILE A 50 13.49 -20.45 3.73
N THR A 51 14.49 -21.10 3.09
CA THR A 51 15.81 -20.53 2.83
C THR A 51 16.17 -20.61 1.34
N PRO A 52 17.22 -19.92 0.86
CA PRO A 52 17.71 -20.06 -0.51
C PRO A 52 18.06 -21.51 -0.89
N GLU A 53 18.44 -22.35 0.06
CA GLU A 53 18.86 -23.75 -0.17
C GLU A 53 17.67 -24.70 -0.33
N ASN A 54 16.52 -24.41 0.32
CA ASN A 54 15.36 -25.30 0.31
C ASN A 54 14.13 -24.75 -0.42
N VAL A 55 14.13 -23.49 -0.81
CA VAL A 55 12.96 -22.82 -1.46
C VAL A 55 12.54 -23.52 -2.76
N ALA A 56 13.46 -24.20 -3.45
CA ALA A 56 13.15 -25.00 -4.63
C ALA A 56 12.18 -26.16 -4.36
N GLN A 57 11.99 -26.53 -3.08
CA GLN A 57 11.08 -27.60 -2.66
C GLN A 57 9.68 -27.07 -2.31
N LEU A 58 9.41 -25.74 -2.40
CA LEU A 58 8.09 -25.20 -2.12
C LEU A 58 7.03 -25.85 -3.01
N GLY A 59 5.97 -26.33 -2.38
CA GLY A 59 4.79 -26.86 -3.02
C GLY A 59 3.52 -26.12 -2.59
N LEU A 60 2.44 -26.31 -3.34
CA LEU A 60 1.13 -25.81 -2.99
C LEU A 60 0.61 -26.57 -1.77
N ALA A 61 0.39 -25.84 -0.65
CA ALA A 61 -0.22 -26.42 0.55
C ALA A 61 -1.75 -26.46 0.39
N TRP A 62 -2.34 -25.33 -0.04
CA TRP A 62 -3.77 -25.22 -0.34
C TRP A 62 -4.03 -24.02 -1.27
N ALA A 63 -5.19 -24.02 -1.91
CA ALA A 63 -5.71 -22.87 -2.67
C ALA A 63 -7.16 -22.59 -2.25
N TYR A 64 -7.53 -21.32 -2.19
CA TYR A 64 -8.88 -20.87 -1.90
C TYR A 64 -9.38 -19.95 -3.02
N GLN A 65 -10.49 -20.32 -3.65
CA GLN A 65 -11.13 -19.55 -4.71
C GLN A 65 -12.31 -18.74 -4.16
N THR A 66 -12.26 -17.42 -4.32
CA THR A 66 -13.31 -16.51 -3.82
C THR A 66 -14.62 -16.60 -4.60
N GLY A 67 -14.59 -17.16 -5.81
CA GLY A 67 -15.75 -17.17 -6.72
C GLY A 67 -16.04 -15.81 -7.38
N GLN A 68 -15.20 -14.78 -7.13
CA GLN A 68 -15.34 -13.46 -7.73
C GLN A 68 -14.53 -13.38 -9.03
N VAL A 69 -15.04 -12.58 -9.99
CA VAL A 69 -14.30 -12.29 -11.24
C VAL A 69 -13.22 -11.22 -11.04
N GLN A 70 -13.35 -10.37 -10.00
CA GLN A 70 -12.38 -9.35 -9.66
C GLN A 70 -11.12 -9.97 -9.05
N GLN A 71 -10.02 -9.28 -9.25
CA GLN A 71 -8.73 -9.69 -8.69
C GLN A 71 -8.61 -9.34 -7.21
N ILE A 72 -7.94 -10.21 -6.45
CA ILE A 72 -7.54 -9.93 -5.07
C ILE A 72 -6.42 -8.88 -5.11
N LYS A 73 -6.69 -7.67 -4.61
CA LYS A 73 -5.71 -6.57 -4.48
C LYS A 73 -5.29 -6.34 -3.02
N CYS A 74 -5.89 -7.05 -2.09
CA CYS A 74 -5.64 -6.88 -0.67
C CYS A 74 -4.29 -7.48 -0.24
N SER A 75 -3.65 -6.88 0.77
CA SER A 75 -2.72 -7.60 1.63
C SER A 75 -3.56 -8.41 2.61
N PRO A 76 -3.46 -9.75 2.62
CA PRO A 76 -4.18 -10.56 3.61
C PRO A 76 -3.79 -10.16 5.04
N LEU A 77 -4.76 -10.15 5.95
CA LEU A 77 -4.52 -10.01 7.39
C LEU A 77 -4.54 -11.39 8.00
N LEU A 78 -3.55 -11.73 8.84
CA LEU A 78 -3.54 -12.98 9.58
C LEU A 78 -3.53 -12.71 11.09
N VAL A 79 -4.53 -13.24 11.78
CA VAL A 79 -4.65 -13.18 13.25
C VAL A 79 -5.23 -14.50 13.74
N ASP A 80 -4.60 -15.11 14.76
CA ASP A 80 -5.06 -16.34 15.43
C ASP A 80 -5.41 -17.48 14.46
N GLY A 81 -4.58 -17.67 13.43
CA GLY A 81 -4.76 -18.72 12.43
C GLY A 81 -5.88 -18.48 11.42
N VAL A 82 -6.49 -17.28 11.39
CA VAL A 82 -7.50 -16.89 10.41
C VAL A 82 -6.97 -15.82 9.47
N LEU A 83 -7.05 -16.08 8.18
CA LEU A 83 -6.78 -15.13 7.11
C LEU A 83 -8.05 -14.34 6.77
N TYR A 84 -7.95 -13.02 6.84
CA TYR A 84 -9.01 -12.12 6.38
C TYR A 84 -8.57 -11.48 5.07
N ILE A 85 -9.38 -11.67 4.03
CA ILE A 85 -9.11 -11.14 2.69
C ILE A 85 -10.33 -10.38 2.16
N THR A 86 -10.08 -9.48 1.22
CA THR A 86 -11.13 -8.70 0.56
C THR A 86 -11.05 -8.85 -0.95
N VAL A 87 -12.22 -8.86 -1.58
CA VAL A 87 -12.35 -8.70 -3.04
C VAL A 87 -13.50 -7.72 -3.24
N THR A 88 -13.17 -6.49 -3.65
CA THR A 88 -14.12 -5.39 -3.87
C THR A 88 -15.10 -5.23 -2.68
N ASP A 89 -16.33 -5.73 -2.78
CA ASP A 89 -17.41 -5.59 -1.79
C ASP A 89 -17.49 -6.75 -0.79
N ASN A 90 -16.49 -7.61 -0.79
CA ASN A 90 -16.56 -8.86 -0.05
C ASN A 90 -15.42 -8.96 0.97
N VAL A 91 -15.74 -9.52 2.14
CA VAL A 91 -14.75 -9.90 3.17
C VAL A 91 -14.91 -11.39 3.45
N TYR A 92 -13.80 -12.10 3.41
CA TYR A 92 -13.76 -13.54 3.70
C TYR A 92 -12.84 -13.80 4.89
N ALA A 93 -13.26 -14.73 5.76
CA ALA A 93 -12.39 -15.35 6.75
C ALA A 93 -12.11 -16.79 6.31
N VAL A 94 -10.82 -17.13 6.26
CA VAL A 94 -10.31 -18.40 5.76
C VAL A 94 -9.36 -19.00 6.79
N ASP A 95 -9.52 -20.27 7.13
CA ASP A 95 -8.58 -20.97 7.97
C ASP A 95 -7.21 -21.04 7.30
N ALA A 96 -6.19 -20.50 7.96
CA ALA A 96 -4.85 -20.34 7.40
C ALA A 96 -4.08 -21.66 7.24
N ARG A 97 -4.52 -22.76 7.86
CA ARG A 97 -3.91 -24.08 7.75
C ARG A 97 -4.41 -24.86 6.55
N SER A 98 -5.71 -24.71 6.26
CA SER A 98 -6.44 -25.56 5.31
C SER A 98 -6.98 -24.85 4.08
N GLY A 99 -7.09 -23.53 4.12
CA GLY A 99 -7.79 -22.76 3.09
C GLY A 99 -9.32 -22.90 3.16
N HIS A 100 -9.86 -23.50 4.24
CA HIS A 100 -11.32 -23.63 4.41
C HIS A 100 -11.96 -22.28 4.75
N GLN A 101 -13.04 -21.91 4.03
CA GLN A 101 -13.80 -20.70 4.34
C GLN A 101 -14.55 -20.86 5.66
N LEU A 102 -14.33 -19.95 6.60
CA LEU A 102 -15.02 -19.91 7.90
C LEU A 102 -16.30 -19.10 7.80
N TRP A 103 -16.23 -17.90 7.21
CA TRP A 103 -17.38 -17.06 6.93
C TRP A 103 -17.13 -16.12 5.76
N HIS A 104 -18.19 -15.52 5.24
CA HIS A 104 -18.18 -14.55 4.16
C HIS A 104 -19.16 -13.43 4.46
N TYR A 105 -18.73 -12.19 4.34
CA TYR A 105 -19.56 -11.01 4.36
C TYR A 105 -19.59 -10.39 2.96
N ALA A 106 -20.78 -10.18 2.42
CA ALA A 106 -21.00 -9.50 1.15
C ALA A 106 -21.70 -8.15 1.41
N TYR A 107 -21.05 -7.06 1.04
CA TYR A 107 -21.69 -5.75 1.01
C TYR A 107 -22.60 -5.67 -0.21
N PRO A 108 -23.82 -5.12 -0.10
CA PRO A 108 -24.70 -5.00 -1.25
C PRO A 108 -24.03 -4.21 -2.39
N PRO A 109 -24.12 -4.68 -3.65
CA PRO A 109 -23.51 -4.00 -4.79
C PRO A 109 -23.97 -2.55 -4.86
N ASN A 110 -23.03 -1.60 -4.82
CA ASN A 110 -23.33 -0.19 -4.94
C ASN A 110 -22.83 0.38 -6.28
N LYS A 111 -23.34 1.53 -6.68
CA LYS A 111 -22.99 2.22 -7.92
C LYS A 111 -21.66 3.00 -7.79
N GLY A 112 -20.68 2.47 -7.06
CA GLY A 112 -19.37 3.08 -6.88
C GLY A 112 -18.32 2.59 -7.88
N PHE A 113 -17.12 3.17 -7.83
CA PHE A 113 -15.96 2.68 -8.56
C PHE A 113 -15.40 1.42 -7.89
N HIS A 114 -15.51 0.28 -8.57
CA HIS A 114 -15.06 -1.03 -8.06
C HIS A 114 -13.65 -1.38 -8.53
N ILE A 115 -12.65 -0.51 -8.26
CA ILE A 115 -11.26 -0.77 -8.66
C ILE A 115 -10.60 -1.87 -7.80
N GLY A 116 -11.15 -2.14 -6.63
CA GLY A 116 -10.68 -3.17 -5.71
C GLY A 116 -10.65 -2.68 -4.26
N SER A 117 -10.43 -3.62 -3.35
CA SER A 117 -10.20 -3.34 -1.92
C SER A 117 -8.81 -3.81 -1.54
N ARG A 118 -8.08 -3.02 -0.73
CA ARG A 118 -6.71 -3.33 -0.30
C ARG A 118 -6.66 -4.10 1.01
N GLY A 119 -7.80 -4.37 1.63
CA GLY A 119 -7.87 -5.24 2.81
C GLY A 119 -8.69 -4.66 3.94
N VAL A 120 -8.71 -5.43 5.02
CA VAL A 120 -9.28 -5.05 6.32
C VAL A 120 -8.17 -4.71 7.30
N SER A 121 -8.54 -4.08 8.40
CA SER A 121 -7.68 -3.93 9.58
C SER A 121 -8.41 -4.43 10.82
N MET A 122 -7.68 -4.76 11.87
CA MET A 122 -8.26 -5.31 13.09
C MET A 122 -7.83 -4.50 14.32
N TYR A 123 -8.78 -4.25 15.22
CA TYR A 123 -8.56 -3.73 16.56
C TYR A 123 -9.36 -4.57 17.55
N LYS A 124 -8.71 -5.17 18.54
CA LYS A 124 -9.32 -6.23 19.37
C LYS A 124 -9.86 -7.34 18.45
N ASP A 125 -11.12 -7.73 18.61
CA ASP A 125 -11.86 -8.72 17.82
C ASP A 125 -12.74 -8.08 16.71
N TRP A 126 -12.47 -6.84 16.32
CA TRP A 126 -13.24 -6.07 15.37
C TRP A 126 -12.47 -5.81 14.10
N LEU A 127 -13.10 -6.13 12.95
CA LEU A 127 -12.56 -5.86 11.62
C LEU A 127 -13.17 -4.58 11.05
N TYR A 128 -12.34 -3.80 10.39
CA TYR A 128 -12.73 -2.55 9.72
C TYR A 128 -12.51 -2.69 8.23
N PHE A 129 -13.58 -2.46 7.47
CA PHE A 129 -13.64 -2.61 6.03
C PHE A 129 -14.16 -1.34 5.37
N MET A 130 -13.42 -0.80 4.40
CA MET A 130 -13.84 0.34 3.58
C MET A 130 -14.59 -0.15 2.34
N THR A 131 -15.79 0.36 2.13
CA THR A 131 -16.61 0.02 0.95
C THR A 131 -16.36 0.98 -0.21
N PRO A 132 -16.62 0.57 -1.48
CA PRO A 132 -16.43 1.43 -2.65
C PRO A 132 -17.22 2.75 -2.61
N ASP A 133 -18.35 2.78 -1.93
CA ASP A 133 -19.19 3.98 -1.74
C ASP A 133 -18.85 4.77 -0.48
N SER A 134 -17.62 4.59 0.04
CA SER A 134 -17.05 5.37 1.15
C SER A 134 -17.71 5.18 2.50
N HIS A 135 -18.18 4.00 2.80
CA HIS A 135 -18.55 3.61 4.17
C HIS A 135 -17.39 2.91 4.87
N LEU A 136 -17.29 3.09 6.18
CA LEU A 136 -16.48 2.24 7.05
C LEU A 136 -17.42 1.32 7.82
N ILE A 137 -17.21 0.01 7.65
CA ILE A 137 -18.01 -1.03 8.31
C ILE A 137 -17.15 -1.72 9.36
N CYS A 138 -17.67 -1.86 10.54
CA CYS A 138 -17.10 -2.66 11.63
C CYS A 138 -17.81 -4.01 11.70
N LEU A 139 -17.02 -5.10 11.58
CA LEU A 139 -17.51 -6.48 11.64
C LEU A 139 -16.94 -7.19 12.86
N ASN A 140 -17.66 -8.17 13.38
CA ASN A 140 -17.10 -9.17 14.29
C ASN A 140 -16.12 -10.07 13.52
N ALA A 141 -14.91 -10.25 14.04
CA ALA A 141 -13.91 -11.13 13.43
C ALA A 141 -14.34 -12.60 13.42
N SER A 142 -15.10 -13.05 14.42
CA SER A 142 -15.50 -14.45 14.58
C SER A 142 -16.61 -14.92 13.62
N ASP A 143 -17.51 -14.02 13.19
CA ASP A 143 -18.70 -14.42 12.40
C ASP A 143 -19.08 -13.45 11.28
N GLY A 144 -18.32 -12.37 11.08
CA GLY A 144 -18.54 -11.38 10.02
C GLY A 144 -19.80 -10.51 10.19
N LYS A 145 -20.47 -10.56 11.34
CA LYS A 145 -21.67 -9.73 11.58
C LYS A 145 -21.31 -8.27 11.76
N VAL A 146 -22.11 -7.39 11.15
CA VAL A 146 -21.95 -5.94 11.27
C VAL A 146 -22.24 -5.48 12.70
N ARG A 147 -21.29 -4.76 13.28
CA ARG A 147 -21.45 -4.05 14.57
C ARG A 147 -21.98 -2.65 14.35
N TRP A 148 -21.36 -1.92 13.42
CA TRP A 148 -21.79 -0.58 13.00
C TRP A 148 -21.32 -0.30 11.57
N ASN A 149 -21.93 0.71 10.95
CA ASN A 149 -21.66 1.18 9.60
C ASN A 149 -21.81 2.72 9.59
N VAL A 150 -20.76 3.43 9.17
CA VAL A 150 -20.74 4.90 9.12
C VAL A 150 -20.26 5.41 7.78
N VAL A 151 -20.82 6.53 7.33
CA VAL A 151 -20.41 7.23 6.11
C VAL A 151 -19.11 8.01 6.37
N VAL A 152 -18.07 7.72 5.62
CA VAL A 152 -16.78 8.45 5.65
C VAL A 152 -16.83 9.66 4.75
N ALA A 153 -17.34 9.48 3.52
CA ALA A 153 -17.47 10.52 2.51
C ALA A 153 -18.76 10.35 1.71
N ASP A 154 -19.20 11.41 1.06
CA ASP A 154 -20.41 11.42 0.23
C ASP A 154 -20.08 10.90 -1.19
N SER A 155 -20.43 9.65 -1.47
CA SER A 155 -20.20 9.02 -2.78
C SER A 155 -20.99 9.68 -3.92
N LEU A 156 -22.09 10.39 -3.63
CA LEU A 156 -22.84 11.13 -4.63
C LEU A 156 -22.08 12.37 -5.14
N LYS A 157 -21.07 12.82 -4.38
CA LYS A 157 -20.14 13.89 -4.82
C LYS A 157 -18.94 13.37 -5.60
N GLY A 158 -18.83 12.05 -5.81
CA GLY A 158 -17.71 11.45 -6.53
C GLY A 158 -16.63 10.83 -5.63
N TYR A 159 -16.77 10.85 -4.29
CA TYR A 159 -15.83 10.12 -3.42
C TYR A 159 -16.04 8.61 -3.48
N TRP A 160 -14.93 7.88 -3.42
CA TRP A 160 -14.90 6.43 -3.32
C TRP A 160 -13.69 5.98 -2.47
N THR A 161 -13.56 4.70 -2.13
CA THR A 161 -12.43 4.21 -1.33
C THR A 161 -11.96 2.84 -1.77
N THR A 162 -10.65 2.58 -1.55
CA THR A 162 -10.02 1.30 -1.86
C THR A 162 -9.02 0.85 -0.79
N MET A 163 -8.72 1.70 0.18
CA MET A 163 -7.64 1.48 1.15
C MET A 163 -8.00 0.45 2.23
N SER A 164 -6.98 -0.13 2.86
CA SER A 164 -7.09 -0.75 4.18
C SER A 164 -6.95 0.33 5.26
N PRO A 165 -7.83 0.42 6.26
CA PRO A 165 -7.68 1.38 7.36
C PRO A 165 -6.35 1.20 8.09
N LEU A 166 -5.80 2.27 8.67
CA LEU A 166 -4.66 2.18 9.58
C LEU A 166 -5.15 2.28 11.02
N ILE A 167 -4.85 1.27 11.84
CA ILE A 167 -5.18 1.28 13.26
C ILE A 167 -4.00 1.86 14.05
N VAL A 168 -4.24 2.93 14.79
CA VAL A 168 -3.26 3.53 15.71
C VAL A 168 -3.93 3.71 17.08
N ARG A 169 -3.62 2.83 18.02
CA ARG A 169 -4.27 2.83 19.34
C ARG A 169 -5.80 2.81 19.23
N ASN A 170 -6.49 3.87 19.66
CA ASN A 170 -7.95 4.05 19.58
C ASN A 170 -8.38 4.89 18.35
N HIS A 171 -7.61 4.86 17.27
CA HIS A 171 -7.87 5.58 16.04
C HIS A 171 -7.95 4.61 14.87
N VAL A 172 -9.06 4.61 14.13
CA VAL A 172 -9.19 4.02 12.80
C VAL A 172 -9.00 5.14 11.80
N ILE A 173 -7.81 5.23 11.20
CA ILE A 173 -7.47 6.30 10.26
C ILE A 173 -7.78 5.84 8.85
N VAL A 174 -8.59 6.62 8.14
CA VAL A 174 -9.06 6.35 6.79
C VAL A 174 -8.86 7.55 5.87
N GLY A 175 -8.65 7.28 4.59
CA GLY A 175 -8.54 8.26 3.53
C GLY A 175 -9.58 8.00 2.44
N VAL A 176 -9.52 8.79 1.38
CA VAL A 176 -10.47 8.78 0.26
C VAL A 176 -9.78 8.85 -1.10
N SER A 177 -10.55 8.49 -2.12
CA SER A 177 -10.27 8.70 -3.56
C SER A 177 -11.37 9.58 -4.16
N GLY A 178 -11.16 10.13 -5.36
CA GLY A 178 -12.14 11.00 -6.03
C GLY A 178 -11.53 11.92 -7.09
N ASP A 179 -10.77 11.40 -8.05
CA ASP A 179 -9.95 12.19 -8.97
C ASP A 179 -10.71 12.87 -10.10
N PHE A 180 -11.96 12.50 -10.33
CA PHE A 180 -12.73 12.96 -11.50
C PHE A 180 -13.53 14.24 -11.27
N ASP A 181 -13.75 14.61 -10.01
CA ASP A 181 -14.44 15.82 -9.61
C ASP A 181 -13.48 16.67 -8.77
N ASN A 182 -13.60 17.99 -8.82
CA ASN A 182 -12.73 18.91 -8.06
C ASN A 182 -13.00 18.80 -6.54
N LEU A 183 -12.66 17.64 -5.99
CA LEU A 183 -12.84 17.27 -4.59
C LEU A 183 -11.55 17.49 -3.81
N THR A 184 -11.67 17.80 -2.54
CA THR A 184 -10.53 17.84 -1.61
C THR A 184 -10.33 16.47 -0.96
N GLY A 185 -9.13 15.91 -1.08
CA GLY A 185 -8.73 14.74 -0.33
C GLY A 185 -8.63 15.01 1.17
N PHE A 186 -8.78 13.97 1.98
CA PHE A 186 -8.66 14.12 3.44
C PHE A 186 -8.28 12.82 4.13
N LEU A 187 -7.77 12.95 5.34
CA LEU A 187 -7.70 11.88 6.33
C LEU A 187 -8.71 12.13 7.44
N LYS A 188 -9.32 11.05 7.93
CA LYS A 188 -10.27 11.08 9.04
C LYS A 188 -9.90 10.02 10.05
N SER A 189 -9.89 10.37 11.34
CA SER A 189 -9.84 9.40 12.43
C SER A 189 -11.24 9.13 12.95
N ILE A 190 -11.52 7.85 13.14
CA ILE A 190 -12.80 7.35 13.58
C ILE A 190 -12.56 6.52 14.84
N ASP A 191 -13.40 6.72 15.86
CA ASP A 191 -13.37 5.94 17.07
C ASP A 191 -13.74 4.48 16.78
N PRO A 192 -12.89 3.51 17.16
CA PRO A 192 -13.10 2.11 16.79
C PRO A 192 -14.35 1.49 17.45
N GLU A 193 -14.81 1.99 18.59
CA GLU A 193 -15.94 1.39 19.30
C GLU A 193 -17.28 1.96 18.83
N THR A 194 -17.32 3.25 18.54
CA THR A 194 -18.58 3.97 18.28
C THR A 194 -18.78 4.37 16.82
N GLY A 195 -17.73 4.38 16.00
CA GLY A 195 -17.77 4.91 14.63
C GLY A 195 -17.81 6.45 14.56
N ALA A 196 -17.66 7.15 15.70
CA ALA A 196 -17.68 8.61 15.74
C ALA A 196 -16.40 9.19 15.14
N THR A 197 -16.52 10.28 14.37
CA THR A 197 -15.36 11.02 13.87
C THR A 197 -14.66 11.73 15.04
N GLN A 198 -13.34 11.48 15.18
CA GLN A 198 -12.50 12.12 16.21
C GLN A 198 -11.84 13.40 15.66
N TRP A 199 -11.32 13.34 14.44
CA TRP A 199 -10.76 14.49 13.71
C TRP A 199 -10.80 14.26 12.21
N ARG A 200 -10.64 15.36 11.45
CA ARG A 200 -10.43 15.37 10.00
C ARG A 200 -9.30 16.34 9.68
N TRP A 201 -8.43 15.96 8.75
CA TRP A 201 -7.40 16.78 8.13
C TRP A 201 -7.64 16.80 6.63
N ASP A 202 -7.77 17.99 6.02
CA ASP A 202 -7.92 18.18 4.59
C ASP A 202 -6.54 18.33 3.94
N SER A 203 -6.32 17.66 2.80
CA SER A 203 -5.03 17.61 2.09
C SER A 203 -4.73 18.85 1.25
N THR A 204 -5.66 19.79 1.16
CA THR A 204 -5.49 21.05 0.44
C THR A 204 -5.96 22.21 1.31
N PRO A 205 -5.41 23.43 1.10
CA PRO A 205 -5.87 24.63 1.79
C PRO A 205 -7.35 24.90 1.53
N PRO A 206 -8.05 25.57 2.46
CA PRO A 206 -9.46 25.90 2.28
C PRO A 206 -9.73 26.72 1.03
N ALA A 207 -10.88 26.50 0.39
CA ALA A 207 -11.34 27.30 -0.74
C ALA A 207 -11.34 28.80 -0.41
N GLY A 208 -10.83 29.61 -1.34
CA GLY A 208 -10.73 31.07 -1.18
C GLY A 208 -9.42 31.56 -0.54
N THR A 209 -8.50 30.67 -0.17
CA THR A 209 -7.12 31.05 0.16
C THR A 209 -6.28 31.24 -1.11
N PRO A 210 -5.14 31.98 -1.08
CA PRO A 210 -4.31 32.21 -2.26
C PRO A 210 -3.80 30.93 -2.93
N ASP A 211 -3.57 29.86 -2.15
CA ASP A 211 -3.07 28.57 -2.62
C ASP A 211 -4.18 27.51 -2.67
N ALA A 212 -5.45 27.92 -2.76
CA ALA A 212 -6.57 27.00 -2.81
C ALA A 212 -6.51 26.15 -4.07
N THR A 213 -6.47 24.84 -3.88
CA THR A 213 -6.54 23.82 -4.93
C THR A 213 -7.48 22.71 -4.49
N THR A 214 -7.71 21.76 -5.38
CA THR A 214 -8.45 20.52 -5.09
C THR A 214 -7.60 19.31 -5.47
N GLY A 215 -8.06 18.10 -5.17
CA GLY A 215 -7.26 16.87 -5.30
C GLY A 215 -6.61 16.45 -3.97
N GLY A 216 -5.43 15.88 -4.04
CA GLY A 216 -4.70 15.42 -2.85
C GLY A 216 -5.32 14.19 -2.19
N MET A 217 -5.87 13.26 -2.96
CA MET A 217 -6.52 12.06 -2.44
C MET A 217 -5.57 11.20 -1.62
N THR A 218 -6.08 10.50 -0.60
CA THR A 218 -5.30 9.81 0.43
C THR A 218 -5.58 8.30 0.41
N TRP A 219 -5.65 7.73 -0.79
CA TRP A 219 -6.24 6.41 -1.08
C TRP A 219 -5.36 5.19 -0.76
N MET A 220 -4.14 5.39 -0.28
CA MET A 220 -3.26 4.31 0.20
C MET A 220 -3.14 4.33 1.73
N THR A 221 -2.74 3.19 2.30
CA THR A 221 -2.54 3.04 3.73
C THR A 221 -1.18 3.61 4.14
N GLY A 222 -1.16 4.50 5.12
CA GLY A 222 0.06 5.07 5.69
C GLY A 222 0.78 4.16 6.68
N THR A 223 1.79 4.72 7.36
CA THR A 223 2.62 4.05 8.37
C THR A 223 2.66 4.88 9.66
N TYR A 224 3.15 4.30 10.76
CA TYR A 224 3.15 4.96 12.07
C TYR A 224 4.46 4.77 12.81
N ASP A 225 5.00 5.84 13.39
CA ASP A 225 6.11 5.79 14.34
C ASP A 225 5.60 6.03 15.76
N PRO A 226 5.54 5.00 16.62
CA PRO A 226 5.07 5.15 18.00
C PRO A 226 6.00 5.99 18.87
N ALA A 227 7.29 6.06 18.56
CA ALA A 227 8.27 6.82 19.35
C ALA A 227 8.14 8.34 19.10
N LEU A 228 7.75 8.73 17.89
CA LEU A 228 7.51 10.12 17.52
C LEU A 228 6.02 10.51 17.64
N ASN A 229 5.14 9.51 17.75
CA ASN A 229 3.70 9.65 17.68
C ASN A 229 3.24 10.38 16.43
N LEU A 230 3.75 9.93 15.27
CA LEU A 230 3.43 10.48 13.96
C LEU A 230 2.98 9.38 13.01
N VAL A 231 1.88 9.62 12.31
CA VAL A 231 1.50 8.85 11.11
C VAL A 231 2.06 9.55 9.89
N TYR A 232 2.55 8.75 8.93
CA TYR A 232 3.06 9.24 7.65
C TYR A 232 2.15 8.77 6.53
N TRP A 233 1.79 9.69 5.65
CA TRP A 233 0.82 9.43 4.62
C TRP A 233 1.19 10.13 3.32
N GLY A 234 0.87 9.50 2.20
CA GLY A 234 1.00 10.12 0.89
C GLY A 234 -0.30 10.77 0.42
N THR A 235 -0.19 11.85 -0.33
CA THR A 235 -1.33 12.51 -0.96
C THR A 235 -1.21 12.45 -2.48
N GLY A 236 -2.36 12.41 -3.14
CA GLY A 236 -2.48 12.31 -4.59
C GLY A 236 -2.32 13.64 -5.33
N ASN A 237 -2.56 13.57 -6.62
CA ASN A 237 -2.46 14.68 -7.57
C ASN A 237 -3.42 15.83 -7.26
N PRO A 238 -3.10 17.05 -7.74
CA PRO A 238 -4.06 18.17 -7.76
C PRO A 238 -5.05 18.02 -8.92
N THR A 239 -6.20 18.70 -8.85
CA THR A 239 -7.19 18.79 -9.93
C THR A 239 -7.49 20.24 -10.34
N PRO A 240 -7.72 20.50 -11.64
CA PRO A 240 -7.68 19.60 -12.81
C PRO A 240 -6.27 19.09 -13.12
N VAL A 241 -6.14 17.79 -13.47
CA VAL A 241 -4.85 17.06 -13.50
C VAL A 241 -3.87 17.63 -14.51
N LEU A 242 -4.18 17.56 -15.82
CA LEU A 242 -3.27 17.90 -16.90
C LEU A 242 -3.25 19.39 -17.28
N ASN A 243 -3.85 20.26 -16.46
CA ASN A 243 -3.92 21.70 -16.72
C ASN A 243 -3.39 22.53 -15.52
N GLY A 244 -2.07 22.60 -15.39
CA GLY A 244 -1.39 23.40 -14.36
C GLY A 244 -1.72 24.90 -14.43
N LYS A 245 -2.05 25.44 -15.59
CA LYS A 245 -2.41 26.88 -15.74
C LYS A 245 -3.66 27.27 -14.97
N ALA A 246 -4.55 26.33 -14.70
CA ALA A 246 -5.74 26.56 -13.89
C ALA A 246 -5.45 26.63 -12.37
N ARG A 247 -4.23 26.24 -11.94
CA ARG A 247 -3.81 26.07 -10.55
C ARG A 247 -2.45 26.75 -10.35
N PRO A 248 -2.38 28.06 -10.09
CA PRO A 248 -1.10 28.72 -9.84
C PRO A 248 -0.50 28.26 -8.49
N GLY A 249 0.83 28.16 -8.43
CA GLY A 249 1.56 27.77 -7.22
C GLY A 249 1.93 26.29 -7.18
N ASP A 250 2.37 25.81 -6.03
CA ASP A 250 2.86 24.44 -5.85
C ASP A 250 1.74 23.43 -5.54
N ASP A 251 0.51 23.89 -5.38
CA ASP A 251 -0.67 23.04 -5.06
C ASP A 251 -0.54 22.26 -3.75
N LEU A 252 -0.10 22.91 -2.65
CA LEU A 252 0.07 22.26 -1.34
C LEU A 252 -1.29 21.79 -0.77
N TYR A 253 -1.39 20.57 -0.19
CA TYR A 253 -0.37 19.53 0.03
C TYR A 253 -0.61 18.33 -0.90
N THR A 254 -0.85 18.56 -2.18
CA THR A 254 -0.96 17.49 -3.18
C THR A 254 0.42 16.88 -3.47
N CYS A 255 0.45 15.68 -3.99
CA CYS A 255 1.68 14.92 -4.33
C CYS A 255 2.76 15.02 -3.25
N SER A 256 2.36 14.88 -1.99
CA SER A 256 3.20 15.12 -0.81
C SER A 256 3.25 13.93 0.12
N ILE A 257 4.34 13.82 0.85
CA ILE A 257 4.46 13.01 2.06
C ILE A 257 4.15 13.92 3.23
N VAL A 258 3.17 13.57 4.04
CA VAL A 258 2.74 14.33 5.21
C VAL A 258 2.91 13.53 6.49
N ALA A 259 3.30 14.21 7.57
CA ALA A 259 3.35 13.64 8.91
C ALA A 259 2.30 14.31 9.80
N LEU A 260 1.43 13.53 10.40
CA LEU A 260 0.34 14.01 11.25
C LEU A 260 0.42 13.39 12.65
N ASN A 261 0.05 14.17 13.65
CA ASN A 261 -0.16 13.64 14.99
C ASN A 261 -1.50 12.84 14.99
N PRO A 262 -1.51 11.53 15.30
CA PRO A 262 -2.71 10.71 15.21
C PRO A 262 -3.79 11.06 16.22
N ASP A 263 -3.45 11.70 17.36
CA ASP A 263 -4.42 12.06 18.38
C ASP A 263 -5.23 13.31 18.01
N THR A 264 -4.66 14.19 17.18
CA THR A 264 -5.22 15.52 16.91
C THR A 264 -5.47 15.80 15.42
N GLY A 265 -4.93 14.98 14.51
CA GLY A 265 -4.93 15.24 13.08
C GLY A 265 -4.09 16.45 12.64
N LYS A 266 -3.29 17.04 13.55
CA LYS A 266 -2.46 18.20 13.21
C LYS A 266 -1.25 17.81 12.39
N LEU A 267 -1.01 18.54 11.29
CA LEU A 267 0.18 18.42 10.45
C LEU A 267 1.42 18.84 11.27
N ALA A 268 2.41 17.97 11.31
CA ALA A 268 3.73 18.23 11.90
C ALA A 268 4.71 18.75 10.85
N TRP A 269 4.75 18.11 9.69
CA TRP A 269 5.55 18.51 8.54
C TRP A 269 5.03 17.91 7.24
N SER A 270 5.47 18.47 6.11
CA SER A 270 5.21 17.93 4.78
C SER A 270 6.45 18.04 3.90
N PHE A 271 6.59 17.13 2.94
CA PHE A 271 7.58 17.17 1.87
C PHE A 271 6.85 16.90 0.55
N GLN A 272 6.92 17.83 -0.39
CA GLN A 272 6.23 17.70 -1.68
C GLN A 272 7.13 16.97 -2.68
N ALA A 273 6.71 15.78 -3.10
CA ALA A 273 7.45 14.94 -4.04
C ALA A 273 7.36 15.43 -5.49
N SER A 274 6.20 16.00 -5.87
CA SER A 274 5.95 16.57 -7.20
C SER A 274 5.31 17.95 -7.04
N PRO A 275 6.10 19.05 -6.88
CA PRO A 275 5.53 20.41 -6.87
C PRO A 275 4.82 20.71 -8.20
N HIS A 276 3.65 21.33 -8.12
CA HIS A 276 2.84 21.69 -9.30
C HIS A 276 2.65 20.54 -10.28
N ASP A 277 2.25 19.38 -9.79
CA ASP A 277 2.10 18.18 -10.62
C ASP A 277 1.07 18.39 -11.73
N THR A 278 1.43 17.99 -12.96
CA THR A 278 0.58 18.02 -14.15
C THR A 278 0.55 16.68 -14.89
N HIS A 279 0.83 15.57 -14.18
CA HIS A 279 1.04 14.26 -14.79
C HIS A 279 0.33 13.12 -14.06
N ASP A 280 -0.41 13.39 -12.97
CA ASP A 280 -1.04 12.41 -12.08
C ASP A 280 -0.02 11.58 -11.27
N TRP A 281 1.04 12.22 -10.79
CA TRP A 281 2.05 11.50 -10.01
C TRP A 281 1.82 11.66 -8.51
N ASP A 282 0.83 10.91 -8.05
CA ASP A 282 0.58 10.73 -6.64
C ASP A 282 1.85 10.40 -5.85
N ALA A 283 1.96 10.88 -4.62
CA ALA A 283 3.00 10.48 -3.68
C ALA A 283 2.45 9.53 -2.60
N VAL A 284 1.51 8.68 -2.97
CA VAL A 284 0.75 7.81 -2.04
C VAL A 284 1.41 6.47 -1.74
N GLU A 285 2.53 6.15 -2.40
CA GLU A 285 3.27 4.91 -2.18
C GLU A 285 3.66 4.77 -0.70
N THR A 286 3.82 3.52 -0.27
CA THR A 286 4.09 3.21 1.15
C THR A 286 5.31 3.95 1.70
N PRO A 287 5.15 4.80 2.72
CA PRO A 287 6.28 5.35 3.47
C PRO A 287 6.95 4.24 4.31
N VAL A 288 8.20 3.89 4.04
CA VAL A 288 8.94 2.84 4.75
C VAL A 288 9.82 3.43 5.83
N LEU A 289 9.59 3.04 7.09
CA LEU A 289 10.29 3.61 8.25
C LEU A 289 11.47 2.74 8.65
N VAL A 290 12.67 3.34 8.73
CA VAL A 290 13.92 2.64 9.02
C VAL A 290 14.81 3.47 9.97
N ASP A 291 15.29 2.82 11.05
CA ASP A 291 16.27 3.39 11.98
C ASP A 291 17.63 2.76 11.69
N ARG A 292 18.50 3.51 11.04
CA ARG A 292 19.86 3.08 10.66
C ARG A 292 20.80 4.27 10.50
N ASP A 293 22.10 3.96 10.40
CA ASP A 293 23.09 4.96 10.04
C ASP A 293 22.90 5.41 8.59
N PHE A 294 22.92 6.73 8.39
CA PHE A 294 22.94 7.36 7.07
C PHE A 294 24.07 8.41 7.05
N ALA A 295 24.96 8.31 6.07
CA ALA A 295 26.15 9.17 5.98
C ALA A 295 26.96 9.23 7.31
N GLY A 296 27.10 8.07 7.99
CA GLY A 296 27.87 7.92 9.23
C GLY A 296 27.18 8.45 10.50
N LYS A 297 25.88 8.73 10.46
CA LYS A 297 25.10 9.21 11.61
C LYS A 297 23.83 8.38 11.79
N PRO A 298 23.44 8.03 13.03
CA PRO A 298 22.13 7.42 13.30
C PRO A 298 21.02 8.35 12.85
N ARG A 299 20.07 7.82 12.05
CA ARG A 299 18.92 8.56 11.53
C ARG A 299 17.63 7.77 11.69
N LYS A 300 16.56 8.49 11.93
CA LYS A 300 15.18 8.00 11.78
C LYS A 300 14.70 8.36 10.38
N MET A 301 14.74 7.40 9.46
CA MET A 301 14.45 7.65 8.04
C MET A 301 13.04 7.24 7.66
N LEU A 302 12.47 7.99 6.73
CA LEU A 302 11.35 7.59 5.90
C LEU A 302 11.88 7.45 4.48
N MET A 303 11.66 6.29 3.88
CA MET A 303 12.03 6.01 2.49
C MET A 303 10.77 5.82 1.65
N GLN A 304 10.74 6.40 0.46
CA GLN A 304 9.65 6.23 -0.49
C GLN A 304 10.18 6.33 -1.93
N THR A 305 9.77 5.40 -2.79
CA THR A 305 9.76 5.61 -4.24
C THR A 305 8.42 6.20 -4.62
N SER A 306 8.38 7.12 -5.58
CA SER A 306 7.14 7.76 -6.01
C SER A 306 6.87 7.56 -7.49
N ARG A 307 5.60 7.69 -7.90
CA ARG A 307 5.16 7.60 -9.31
C ARG A 307 6.00 8.47 -10.24
N ASN A 308 6.42 9.64 -9.75
CA ASN A 308 7.23 10.61 -10.49
C ASN A 308 8.66 10.15 -10.87
N GLY A 309 9.06 8.97 -10.40
CA GLY A 309 10.35 8.36 -10.73
C GLY A 309 11.50 8.68 -9.77
N TYR A 310 11.24 9.34 -8.65
CA TYR A 310 12.23 9.63 -7.63
C TYR A 310 12.14 8.67 -6.44
N PHE A 311 13.32 8.34 -5.88
CA PHE A 311 13.49 7.72 -4.58
C PHE A 311 13.87 8.80 -3.58
N PHE A 312 13.13 8.87 -2.49
CA PHE A 312 13.29 9.84 -1.41
C PHE A 312 13.75 9.12 -0.14
N VAL A 313 14.74 9.68 0.55
CA VAL A 313 15.11 9.35 1.93
C VAL A 313 15.00 10.63 2.74
N LEU A 314 14.05 10.69 3.66
CA LEU A 314 13.76 11.85 4.50
C LEU A 314 14.12 11.55 5.96
N ASP A 315 14.58 12.55 6.71
CA ASP A 315 14.56 12.48 8.17
C ASP A 315 13.11 12.59 8.64
N ARG A 316 12.55 11.48 9.14
CA ARG A 316 11.11 11.41 9.46
C ARG A 316 10.71 12.23 10.71
N THR A 317 11.67 12.80 11.40
CA THR A 317 11.40 13.68 12.54
C THR A 317 10.93 15.06 12.12
N ASN A 318 11.36 15.53 10.94
CA ASN A 318 11.14 16.90 10.48
C ASN A 318 10.87 17.07 8.97
N GLY A 319 10.95 15.97 8.18
CA GLY A 319 10.74 15.99 6.73
C GLY A 319 11.93 16.48 5.90
N GLU A 320 13.11 16.69 6.50
CA GLU A 320 14.33 17.09 5.78
C GLU A 320 14.76 16.00 4.79
N SER A 321 15.04 16.39 3.53
CA SER A 321 15.57 15.46 2.53
C SER A 321 17.04 15.12 2.85
N LEU A 322 17.29 13.83 3.05
CA LEU A 322 18.65 13.27 3.19
C LEU A 322 19.18 12.80 1.84
N LEU A 323 18.28 12.35 0.96
CA LEU A 323 18.58 11.92 -0.41
C LEU A 323 17.32 12.06 -1.26
N THR A 324 17.47 12.63 -2.45
CA THR A 324 16.49 12.61 -3.54
C THR A 324 17.21 12.26 -4.82
N ILE A 325 16.82 11.15 -5.48
CA ILE A 325 17.51 10.66 -6.67
C ILE A 325 16.52 9.95 -7.61
N PRO A 326 16.59 10.15 -8.94
CA PRO A 326 15.79 9.34 -9.87
C PRO A 326 16.28 7.88 -9.85
N PHE A 327 15.34 6.93 -9.87
CA PHE A 327 15.65 5.50 -9.93
C PHE A 327 15.31 4.85 -11.29
N GLY A 328 14.88 5.65 -12.28
CA GLY A 328 14.63 5.25 -13.65
C GLY A 328 14.57 6.43 -14.61
N PRO A 329 13.94 6.28 -15.79
CA PRO A 329 13.79 7.38 -16.74
C PRO A 329 12.94 8.52 -16.14
N VAL A 330 13.54 9.72 -16.07
CA VAL A 330 12.88 10.96 -15.61
C VAL A 330 13.30 12.10 -16.53
N ASN A 331 12.34 12.80 -17.15
CA ASN A 331 12.63 13.96 -18.02
C ASN A 331 11.77 15.20 -17.69
N TRP A 332 10.86 15.10 -16.74
CA TRP A 332 9.93 16.14 -16.34
C TRP A 332 10.53 17.16 -15.36
N SER A 333 11.67 16.86 -14.78
CA SER A 333 12.38 17.69 -13.80
C SER A 333 13.69 18.22 -14.36
N THR A 334 14.08 19.44 -14.00
CA THR A 334 15.35 20.08 -14.35
C THR A 334 16.44 19.92 -13.30
N GLY A 335 16.11 19.38 -12.13
CA GLY A 335 17.01 19.21 -11.00
C GLY A 335 16.26 19.28 -9.67
N LEU A 336 16.96 19.59 -8.60
CA LEU A 336 16.42 19.68 -7.25
C LEU A 336 16.58 21.10 -6.70
N ASP A 337 15.62 21.53 -5.90
CA ASP A 337 15.71 22.76 -5.14
C ASP A 337 16.58 22.59 -3.88
N LYS A 338 16.71 23.64 -3.06
CA LYS A 338 17.47 23.63 -1.81
C LYS A 338 16.89 22.71 -0.72
N LYS A 339 15.62 22.32 -0.84
CA LYS A 339 14.94 21.39 0.06
C LYS A 339 15.02 19.94 -0.42
N GLY A 340 15.64 19.69 -1.60
CA GLY A 340 15.70 18.38 -2.23
C GLY A 340 14.41 18.00 -2.98
N GLN A 341 13.54 18.96 -3.27
CA GLN A 341 12.32 18.75 -4.05
C GLN A 341 12.65 18.86 -5.54
N PRO A 342 12.09 17.99 -6.42
CA PRO A 342 12.27 18.11 -7.87
C PRO A 342 11.69 19.45 -8.39
N ILE A 343 12.42 20.08 -9.30
CA ILE A 343 12.01 21.33 -9.96
C ILE A 343 11.33 20.97 -11.29
N PRO A 344 10.02 21.25 -11.47
CA PRO A 344 9.32 20.97 -12.72
C PRO A 344 10.01 21.58 -13.93
N ASN A 345 10.00 20.88 -15.07
CA ASN A 345 10.50 21.34 -16.34
C ASN A 345 9.33 21.93 -17.17
N PRO A 346 9.26 23.25 -17.39
CA PRO A 346 8.15 23.85 -18.13
C PRO A 346 8.02 23.35 -19.58
N ALA A 347 9.11 22.84 -20.18
CA ALA A 347 9.08 22.27 -21.52
C ALA A 347 8.42 20.88 -21.56
N LYS A 348 8.12 20.32 -20.40
CA LYS A 348 7.50 18.99 -20.22
C LYS A 348 6.08 19.06 -19.65
N GLU A 349 5.54 20.24 -19.45
CA GLU A 349 4.12 20.38 -19.13
C GLU A 349 3.27 19.88 -20.31
N PRO A 350 2.13 19.22 -20.04
CA PRO A 350 1.19 18.81 -21.07
C PRO A 350 0.79 19.99 -21.96
N ALA A 351 0.68 19.74 -23.27
CA ALA A 351 0.36 20.78 -24.25
C ALA A 351 -0.56 20.25 -25.35
N PRO A 352 -1.31 21.10 -26.07
CA PRO A 352 -2.24 20.64 -27.09
C PRO A 352 -1.61 19.82 -28.22
N ASP A 353 -0.32 20.02 -28.51
CA ASP A 353 0.47 19.29 -29.51
C ASP A 353 1.22 18.06 -28.95
N GLY A 354 0.97 17.72 -27.69
CA GLY A 354 1.55 16.57 -27.02
C GLY A 354 2.96 16.78 -26.48
N ARG A 355 3.31 16.10 -25.39
CA ARG A 355 4.66 16.07 -24.81
C ARG A 355 5.04 14.64 -24.44
N LEU A 356 6.22 14.22 -24.91
CA LEU A 356 6.81 12.93 -24.51
C LEU A 356 7.43 13.06 -23.12
N ILE A 357 6.88 12.32 -22.18
CA ILE A 357 7.18 12.35 -20.74
C ILE A 357 7.68 10.97 -20.29
N ALA A 358 8.55 10.98 -19.31
CA ALA A 358 9.00 9.82 -18.57
C ALA A 358 9.03 10.13 -17.06
N PRO A 359 8.42 9.26 -16.26
CA PRO A 359 7.60 8.09 -16.61
C PRO A 359 6.25 8.46 -17.24
N ASN A 360 5.45 7.45 -17.68
CA ASN A 360 4.06 7.64 -18.08
C ASN A 360 3.13 7.96 -16.88
N GLU A 361 1.82 8.08 -17.11
CA GLU A 361 0.82 8.36 -16.06
C GLU A 361 0.86 7.32 -14.93
N GLY A 362 0.94 6.03 -15.26
CA GLY A 362 1.03 4.95 -14.27
C GLY A 362 2.21 5.07 -13.30
N GLY A 363 3.21 5.88 -13.65
CA GLY A 363 4.39 6.16 -12.85
C GLY A 363 5.50 5.10 -12.98
N LEU A 364 6.69 5.43 -12.44
CA LEU A 364 7.80 4.49 -12.37
C LEU A 364 7.58 3.39 -11.32
N THR A 365 6.69 3.61 -10.38
CA THR A 365 6.11 2.66 -9.43
C THR A 365 4.69 3.11 -9.11
N ASN A 366 3.89 2.26 -8.44
CA ASN A 366 2.54 2.60 -8.04
C ASN A 366 2.22 1.93 -6.69
N TYR A 367 0.97 1.69 -6.36
CA TYR A 367 0.45 1.24 -5.06
C TYR A 367 1.04 -0.07 -4.50
N ARG A 368 1.77 -0.84 -5.30
CA ARG A 368 2.34 -2.12 -4.86
C ARG A 368 3.40 -1.89 -3.80
N SER A 369 3.23 -2.55 -2.64
CA SER A 369 4.10 -2.29 -1.51
C SER A 369 5.54 -2.68 -1.81
N PRO A 370 6.52 -1.80 -1.57
CA PRO A 370 7.94 -2.16 -1.57
C PRO A 370 8.28 -3.00 -0.34
N SER A 371 9.52 -3.44 -0.26
CA SER A 371 10.09 -4.04 0.96
C SER A 371 11.48 -3.49 1.24
N PHE A 372 11.84 -3.39 2.52
CA PHE A 372 13.21 -3.05 2.93
C PHE A 372 13.86 -4.23 3.65
N ASP A 373 14.94 -4.77 3.08
CA ASP A 373 15.74 -5.80 3.71
C ASP A 373 16.83 -5.17 4.61
N PRO A 374 16.70 -5.32 5.95
CA PRO A 374 17.68 -4.73 6.87
C PRO A 374 19.05 -5.40 6.78
N LYS A 375 19.17 -6.62 6.30
CA LYS A 375 20.44 -7.35 6.22
C LYS A 375 21.33 -6.83 5.11
N THR A 376 20.77 -6.58 3.94
CA THR A 376 21.51 -6.05 2.77
C THR A 376 21.48 -4.53 2.67
N GLY A 377 20.54 -3.85 3.34
CA GLY A 377 20.31 -2.43 3.19
C GLY A 377 19.66 -2.07 1.84
N LEU A 378 18.92 -3.01 1.24
CA LEU A 378 18.27 -2.81 -0.04
C LEU A 378 16.79 -2.46 0.14
N PHE A 379 16.35 -1.39 -0.51
CA PHE A 379 14.98 -1.05 -0.75
C PHE A 379 14.55 -1.68 -2.08
N ILE A 380 13.58 -2.58 -2.04
CA ILE A 380 13.19 -3.40 -3.18
C ILE A 380 11.79 -3.00 -3.61
N VAL A 381 11.64 -2.64 -4.89
CA VAL A 381 10.41 -2.05 -5.43
C VAL A 381 10.08 -2.60 -6.81
N ASP A 382 8.78 -2.81 -7.07
CA ASP A 382 8.22 -3.02 -8.40
C ASP A 382 8.34 -1.71 -9.20
N SER A 383 9.04 -1.73 -10.32
CA SER A 383 9.43 -0.58 -11.13
C SER A 383 8.94 -0.72 -12.57
N HIS A 384 8.41 0.38 -13.13
CA HIS A 384 7.83 0.43 -14.47
C HIS A 384 8.50 1.51 -15.33
N PRO A 385 9.74 1.32 -15.78
CA PRO A 385 10.34 2.22 -16.77
C PRO A 385 9.41 2.39 -17.97
N SER A 386 9.02 3.65 -18.24
CA SER A 386 7.95 3.92 -19.21
C SER A 386 8.05 5.31 -19.81
N TYR A 387 7.34 5.50 -20.93
CA TYR A 387 7.14 6.79 -21.60
C TYR A 387 5.68 6.93 -22.00
N GLY A 388 5.11 8.14 -21.85
CA GLY A 388 3.78 8.51 -22.31
C GLY A 388 3.79 9.83 -23.09
N ILE A 389 2.75 10.08 -23.87
CA ILE A 389 2.50 11.37 -24.50
C ILE A 389 1.31 12.01 -23.83
N TYR A 390 1.50 13.22 -23.33
CA TYR A 390 0.47 13.97 -22.58
C TYR A 390 -0.03 15.16 -23.37
N PHE A 391 -1.36 15.30 -23.42
CA PHE A 391 -2.07 16.36 -24.10
C PHE A 391 -2.92 17.15 -23.13
N ALA A 392 -2.70 18.45 -23.00
CA ALA A 392 -3.59 19.34 -22.26
C ALA A 392 -4.72 19.82 -23.16
N LYS A 393 -5.95 19.90 -22.62
CA LYS A 393 -7.04 20.67 -23.23
C LYS A 393 -6.86 22.17 -22.93
N PRO A 394 -7.41 23.07 -23.77
CA PRO A 394 -7.48 24.48 -23.44
C PRO A 394 -8.15 24.71 -22.08
N ALA A 395 -7.75 25.77 -21.39
CA ALA A 395 -8.32 26.15 -20.10
C ALA A 395 -9.72 26.80 -20.32
N ASP A 396 -10.73 25.96 -20.50
CA ASP A 396 -12.13 26.36 -20.75
C ASP A 396 -13.06 26.04 -19.55
N GLY A 397 -12.49 25.98 -18.34
CA GLY A 397 -13.20 25.53 -17.15
C GLY A 397 -13.33 24.02 -17.02
N SER A 398 -12.47 23.27 -17.72
CA SER A 398 -12.43 21.80 -17.64
C SER A 398 -12.15 21.32 -16.22
N PHE A 399 -12.89 20.29 -15.81
CA PHE A 399 -12.79 19.60 -14.53
C PHE A 399 -12.02 18.29 -14.67
N GLY A 400 -11.61 17.72 -13.57
CA GLY A 400 -11.04 16.38 -13.49
C GLY A 400 -9.74 16.24 -14.28
N TRP A 401 -9.72 15.38 -15.29
CA TRP A 401 -8.50 15.05 -16.05
C TRP A 401 -7.94 16.20 -16.88
N ALA A 402 -8.80 17.02 -17.49
CA ALA A 402 -8.46 18.20 -18.30
C ALA A 402 -7.45 17.92 -19.44
N GLY A 403 -7.48 16.74 -20.03
CA GLY A 403 -6.55 16.35 -21.08
C GLY A 403 -6.70 14.89 -21.50
N ALA A 404 -5.62 14.34 -22.02
CA ALA A 404 -5.46 12.91 -22.30
C ALA A 404 -3.98 12.54 -22.24
N ASP A 405 -3.70 11.29 -21.93
CA ASP A 405 -2.39 10.68 -21.99
C ASP A 405 -2.45 9.36 -22.74
N TYR A 406 -1.34 8.93 -23.31
CA TYR A 406 -1.21 7.67 -24.04
C TYR A 406 0.14 7.04 -23.76
N ASP A 407 0.12 5.76 -23.41
CA ASP A 407 1.32 4.97 -23.24
C ASP A 407 2.05 4.77 -24.58
N VAL A 408 3.35 4.98 -24.58
CA VAL A 408 4.22 4.74 -25.74
C VAL A 408 5.01 3.46 -25.58
N TRP A 409 5.57 3.26 -24.40
CA TRP A 409 6.38 2.11 -24.05
C TRP A 409 6.46 1.94 -22.55
N ALA A 410 6.45 0.70 -22.08
CA ALA A 410 6.68 0.33 -20.70
C ALA A 410 7.28 -1.09 -20.59
N LYS A 411 7.94 -1.36 -19.45
CA LYS A 411 8.32 -2.70 -19.01
C LYS A 411 8.18 -2.81 -17.51
N ALA A 412 8.15 -4.04 -16.99
CA ALA A 412 8.12 -4.30 -15.57
C ALA A 412 9.48 -4.84 -15.08
N GLU A 413 10.01 -4.28 -14.02
CA GLU A 413 11.25 -4.66 -13.35
C GLU A 413 11.06 -4.71 -11.84
N LEU A 414 11.88 -5.47 -11.15
CA LEU A 414 12.11 -5.37 -9.72
C LEU A 414 13.47 -4.71 -9.51
N ASP A 415 13.49 -3.55 -8.90
CA ASP A 415 14.70 -2.80 -8.63
C ASP A 415 15.12 -2.92 -7.17
N ALA A 416 16.39 -3.18 -6.90
CA ALA A 416 16.98 -3.16 -5.57
C ALA A 416 17.87 -1.93 -5.39
N ILE A 417 17.39 -0.97 -4.62
CA ILE A 417 18.01 0.33 -4.41
C ILE A 417 18.81 0.31 -3.09
N ASP A 418 20.08 0.64 -3.14
CA ASP A 418 20.90 0.87 -1.95
C ASP A 418 20.42 2.16 -1.25
N TYR A 419 19.96 2.05 -0.01
CA TYR A 419 19.30 3.16 0.68
C TYR A 419 20.25 4.34 0.98
N GLN A 420 21.57 4.11 1.10
CA GLN A 420 22.54 5.16 1.40
C GLN A 420 22.93 5.99 0.17
N THR A 421 22.92 5.36 -0.98
CA THR A 421 23.43 5.97 -2.23
C THR A 421 22.34 6.23 -3.27
N GLY A 422 21.17 5.61 -3.11
CA GLY A 422 20.10 5.60 -4.11
C GLY A 422 20.45 4.85 -5.40
N LYS A 423 21.60 4.18 -5.46
CA LYS A 423 22.03 3.42 -6.64
C LYS A 423 21.32 2.06 -6.69
N ILE A 424 20.89 1.69 -7.89
CA ILE A 424 20.36 0.35 -8.13
C ILE A 424 21.53 -0.63 -8.13
N ARG A 425 21.45 -1.63 -7.25
CA ARG A 425 22.47 -2.69 -7.09
C ARG A 425 22.26 -3.83 -8.08
N TRP A 426 20.99 -4.17 -8.33
CA TRP A 426 20.59 -5.13 -9.33
C TRP A 426 19.14 -4.86 -9.78
N LYS A 427 18.80 -5.38 -10.96
CA LYS A 427 17.46 -5.38 -11.54
C LYS A 427 17.07 -6.80 -11.92
N HIS A 428 15.79 -7.10 -11.84
CA HIS A 428 15.20 -8.35 -12.31
C HIS A 428 14.00 -8.04 -13.21
N GLU A 429 14.02 -8.55 -14.45
CA GLU A 429 12.92 -8.31 -15.38
C GLU A 429 11.69 -9.15 -14.99
N LEU A 430 10.53 -8.49 -14.89
CA LEU A 430 9.24 -9.10 -14.55
C LEU A 430 8.34 -9.28 -15.77
N GLY A 431 8.79 -8.89 -16.96
CA GLY A 431 8.09 -9.06 -18.22
C GLY A 431 7.78 -7.76 -18.96
N PRO A 432 7.30 -7.88 -20.20
CA PRO A 432 6.88 -6.73 -21.00
C PRO A 432 5.52 -6.22 -20.56
N ASN A 433 5.29 -4.92 -20.65
CA ASN A 433 3.98 -4.25 -20.52
C ASN A 433 3.17 -4.72 -19.31
N GLY A 434 3.54 -4.34 -18.14
CA GLY A 434 2.76 -4.70 -16.95
C GLY A 434 3.47 -4.34 -15.67
N ALA A 435 2.78 -4.59 -14.60
CA ALA A 435 3.30 -4.43 -13.27
C ALA A 435 3.54 -5.81 -12.67
N GLY A 436 4.58 -5.95 -11.84
CA GLY A 436 4.77 -7.09 -10.97
C GLY A 436 3.76 -7.11 -9.82
N ALA A 437 4.16 -7.69 -8.71
CA ALA A 437 3.39 -7.71 -7.46
C ALA A 437 4.09 -6.86 -6.39
N GLY A 438 3.43 -6.66 -5.24
CA GLY A 438 4.13 -6.16 -4.07
C GLY A 438 5.21 -7.13 -3.59
N VAL A 439 6.08 -6.64 -2.74
CA VAL A 439 7.31 -7.33 -2.32
C VAL A 439 7.23 -7.74 -0.86
N LEU A 440 7.74 -8.93 -0.55
CA LEU A 440 8.01 -9.42 0.79
C LEU A 440 9.47 -9.90 0.85
N THR A 441 10.24 -9.44 1.83
CA THR A 441 11.57 -9.98 2.13
C THR A 441 11.56 -10.82 3.41
N THR A 442 12.52 -11.73 3.55
CA THR A 442 12.68 -12.54 4.75
C THR A 442 14.12 -12.47 5.27
N GLU A 443 14.29 -12.68 6.58
CA GLU A 443 15.62 -12.74 7.23
C GLU A 443 16.52 -13.86 6.67
N SER A 444 15.92 -14.88 6.07
CA SER A 444 16.65 -15.96 5.37
C SER A 444 17.32 -15.49 4.06
N GLY A 445 17.02 -14.29 3.57
CA GLY A 445 17.59 -13.72 2.33
C GLY A 445 16.79 -14.02 1.08
N LEU A 446 15.47 -14.22 1.22
CA LEU A 446 14.54 -14.40 0.11
C LEU A 446 13.66 -13.17 -0.12
N ILE A 447 13.28 -12.98 -1.37
CA ILE A 447 12.21 -12.10 -1.82
C ILE A 447 11.09 -12.97 -2.37
N PHE A 448 9.84 -12.68 -1.99
CA PHE A 448 8.66 -13.21 -2.64
C PHE A 448 7.92 -12.07 -3.36
N THR A 449 7.55 -12.29 -4.62
CA THR A 449 6.83 -11.36 -5.48
C THR A 449 6.13 -12.13 -6.61
N GLY A 450 5.65 -11.46 -7.64
CA GLY A 450 5.10 -12.04 -8.85
C GLY A 450 5.47 -11.25 -10.10
N ASP A 451 5.42 -11.89 -11.26
CA ASP A 451 5.66 -11.26 -12.54
C ASP A 451 4.37 -10.89 -13.30
N ALA A 452 4.52 -10.15 -14.38
CA ALA A 452 3.42 -9.75 -15.27
C ALA A 452 2.83 -10.93 -16.07
N LEU A 453 3.49 -12.07 -16.08
CA LEU A 453 3.07 -13.27 -16.81
C LEU A 453 2.25 -14.25 -15.95
N GLY A 454 2.06 -13.93 -14.67
CA GLY A 454 1.26 -14.73 -13.73
C GLY A 454 2.05 -15.82 -13.02
N ASN A 455 3.35 -15.62 -12.83
CA ASN A 455 4.17 -16.46 -11.97
C ASN A 455 4.33 -15.84 -10.58
N VAL A 456 4.30 -16.69 -9.56
CA VAL A 456 4.84 -16.39 -8.24
C VAL A 456 6.34 -16.66 -8.27
N LEU A 457 7.15 -15.76 -7.72
CA LEU A 457 8.60 -15.83 -7.75
C LEU A 457 9.17 -15.84 -6.34
N ALA A 458 10.21 -16.67 -6.11
CA ALA A 458 11.13 -16.52 -5.00
C ALA A 458 12.53 -16.18 -5.55
N LEU A 459 13.06 -15.02 -5.14
CA LEU A 459 14.36 -14.52 -5.58
C LEU A 459 15.32 -14.44 -4.40
N ARG A 460 16.63 -14.46 -4.68
CA ARG A 460 17.66 -14.17 -3.68
C ARG A 460 17.78 -12.65 -3.50
N THR A 461 17.75 -12.18 -2.26
CA THR A 461 17.77 -10.73 -1.96
C THR A 461 19.07 -10.06 -2.41
N SER A 462 20.20 -10.75 -2.36
CA SER A 462 21.52 -10.14 -2.64
C SER A 462 21.78 -9.82 -4.11
N ASP A 463 21.16 -10.56 -5.03
CA ASP A 463 21.46 -10.48 -6.47
C ASP A 463 20.24 -10.58 -7.41
N GLY A 464 19.03 -10.74 -6.87
CA GLY A 464 17.79 -10.85 -7.63
C GLY A 464 17.65 -12.16 -8.43
N LYS A 465 18.51 -13.17 -8.21
CA LYS A 465 18.44 -14.45 -8.91
C LYS A 465 17.20 -15.24 -8.54
N THR A 466 16.45 -15.70 -9.53
CA THR A 466 15.31 -16.60 -9.32
C THR A 466 15.79 -17.95 -8.78
N LEU A 467 15.21 -18.36 -7.66
CA LEU A 467 15.48 -19.64 -7.00
C LEU A 467 14.30 -20.61 -7.14
N TRP A 468 13.10 -20.09 -7.27
CA TRP A 468 11.88 -20.87 -7.45
C TRP A 468 10.79 -20.02 -8.11
N HIS A 469 9.92 -20.67 -8.86
CA HIS A 469 8.71 -20.06 -9.41
C HIS A 469 7.57 -21.07 -9.51
N ALA A 470 6.33 -20.57 -9.54
CA ALA A 470 5.14 -21.36 -9.82
C ALA A 470 4.14 -20.55 -10.64
N GLY A 471 3.58 -21.15 -11.69
CA GLY A 471 2.51 -20.53 -12.47
C GLY A 471 1.21 -20.44 -11.66
N ALA A 472 0.66 -19.26 -11.50
CA ALA A 472 -0.61 -19.01 -10.82
C ALA A 472 -1.77 -18.69 -11.78
N GLY A 473 -1.49 -18.65 -13.08
CA GLY A 473 -2.50 -18.51 -14.15
C GLY A 473 -3.07 -17.10 -14.34
N SER A 474 -2.67 -16.13 -13.52
CA SER A 474 -3.06 -14.71 -13.63
C SER A 474 -2.02 -13.84 -12.95
N PRO A 475 -1.79 -12.59 -13.40
CA PRO A 475 -0.91 -11.65 -12.71
C PRO A 475 -1.35 -11.41 -11.25
N MET A 476 -0.37 -11.22 -10.39
CA MET A 476 -0.60 -10.86 -9.00
C MET A 476 -0.85 -9.35 -8.89
N GLN A 477 -1.84 -8.96 -8.07
CA GLN A 477 -2.15 -7.55 -7.79
C GLN A 477 -1.99 -7.19 -6.31
N SER A 478 -1.67 -8.18 -5.47
CA SER A 478 -1.46 -8.07 -4.04
C SER A 478 0.02 -8.19 -3.67
N SER A 479 0.30 -7.99 -2.41
CA SER A 479 1.63 -8.24 -1.84
C SER A 479 1.63 -9.58 -1.08
N PRO A 480 2.66 -10.44 -1.25
CA PRO A 480 2.79 -11.66 -0.47
C PRO A 480 2.89 -11.40 1.03
N ILE A 481 2.44 -12.35 1.84
CA ILE A 481 2.69 -12.40 3.28
C ILE A 481 3.30 -13.75 3.67
N THR A 482 3.91 -13.85 4.85
CA THR A 482 4.41 -15.11 5.39
C THR A 482 4.16 -15.19 6.89
N TYR A 483 3.94 -16.41 7.37
CA TYR A 483 3.68 -16.72 8.77
C TYR A 483 4.08 -18.14 9.11
N GLU A 484 4.16 -18.45 10.38
CA GLU A 484 4.40 -19.80 10.89
C GLU A 484 3.21 -20.26 11.72
N LEU A 485 2.64 -21.42 11.39
CA LEU A 485 1.61 -22.09 12.19
C LEU A 485 2.00 -23.54 12.42
N ASP A 486 1.86 -24.00 13.66
CA ASP A 486 2.15 -25.37 14.07
C ASP A 486 3.57 -25.84 13.67
N GLY A 487 4.57 -24.90 13.75
CA GLY A 487 5.97 -25.15 13.39
C GLY A 487 6.25 -25.20 11.88
N ARG A 488 5.31 -24.80 11.04
CA ARG A 488 5.47 -24.78 9.57
C ARG A 488 5.29 -23.37 9.04
N GLN A 489 6.28 -22.92 8.25
CA GLN A 489 6.21 -21.63 7.56
C GLN A 489 5.41 -21.74 6.27
N TYR A 490 4.52 -20.78 6.08
CA TYR A 490 3.70 -20.59 4.87
C TYR A 490 4.03 -19.25 4.22
N VAL A 491 3.95 -19.24 2.89
CA VAL A 491 3.93 -18.00 2.08
C VAL A 491 2.58 -17.94 1.38
N VAL A 492 1.86 -16.83 1.53
CA VAL A 492 0.55 -16.63 0.89
C VAL A 492 0.67 -15.57 -0.19
N THR A 493 0.13 -15.91 -1.35
CA THR A 493 0.08 -15.07 -2.55
C THR A 493 -1.32 -15.10 -3.14
N SER A 494 -1.65 -14.16 -4.03
CA SER A 494 -2.91 -14.22 -4.78
C SER A 494 -2.66 -14.00 -6.27
N ALA A 495 -3.49 -14.64 -7.10
CA ALA A 495 -3.52 -14.36 -8.53
C ALA A 495 -4.98 -14.45 -9.03
N GLY A 496 -5.45 -13.43 -9.73
CA GLY A 496 -6.88 -13.32 -10.04
C GLY A 496 -7.72 -13.33 -8.76
N GLY A 497 -8.78 -14.13 -8.74
CA GLY A 497 -9.65 -14.33 -7.58
C GLY A 497 -9.26 -15.50 -6.66
N VAL A 498 -8.02 -15.99 -6.75
CA VAL A 498 -7.54 -17.17 -6.00
C VAL A 498 -6.43 -16.78 -5.05
N LEU A 499 -6.53 -17.29 -3.81
CA LEU A 499 -5.46 -17.23 -2.81
C LEU A 499 -4.71 -18.57 -2.82
N PHE A 500 -3.38 -18.52 -2.82
CA PHE A 500 -2.49 -19.68 -2.80
C PHE A 500 -1.61 -19.67 -1.57
N SER A 501 -1.47 -20.79 -0.91
CA SER A 501 -0.54 -20.98 0.21
C SER A 501 0.54 -21.98 -0.19
N TRP A 502 1.78 -21.58 -0.01
CA TRP A 502 2.98 -22.36 -0.35
C TRP A 502 3.74 -22.73 0.91
N ALA A 503 4.25 -23.96 0.98
CA ALA A 503 5.03 -24.42 2.11
C ALA A 503 6.00 -25.54 1.68
N LEU A 504 7.01 -25.80 2.52
CA LEU A 504 7.89 -26.95 2.33
C LEU A 504 7.10 -28.26 2.54
N PRO A 505 7.51 -29.38 1.92
CA PRO A 505 6.95 -30.69 2.20
C PRO A 505 7.04 -31.03 3.71
N GLN A 506 6.07 -31.83 4.20
CA GLN A 506 6.11 -32.37 5.56
C GLN A 506 7.06 -33.59 5.63
#